data_f95e85ae566925b1ac4b6c4922cc4532
#
_entry.id   f95e85ae566925b1ac4b6c4922cc4532
#
_cell.length_a   1.000
_cell.length_b   1.000
_cell.length_c   1.000
_cell.angle_alpha   90.00
_cell.angle_beta   90.00
_cell.angle_gamma   90.00
#
_symmetry.space_group_name_H-M   'P 1'
#
loop_
_entity.id
_entity.type
_entity.pdbx_description
1 polymer ?
#
loop_
_entity_poly.entity_id
_entity_poly.type
_entity_poly.pdbx_seq_one_letter_code
_entity_poly.pdbx_strand_id
1 'polypeptide(L)'
;MKLTASLRTSITAASRGLDFTHAVIGGGVVGLAIARRLAERAGGETLLIERHEDVGRESSSRNSEVIHAGLYYGKDSLKTKLCIEGRVRLYDLCERWNIPHKKCGKWIVAQTPQQLEKLQQIHALSNDLNVPTSFIPLPRAHTLEPLIRARTGILESPTTGIIDSHTYVQALLGALSSAGGDVALNTSLTSVSALPDGAGWELTTLDAATREESTITAATLVNAAGLGACEVNNMVLPKERHRKAYYAKGSYFSYSGAAPASRLIYPAPEPDLAGLGTHLTLDMAGQARFGPDVEWVSSPDDLDVDEGRKPGAAKAIREFVPGIEEGRLGGDYAGMRAKLGGKEEGFQDFVVRREEGCEGFVNLLGIESPGLTSSLAIAEMVVRLVYKEE
;
A
#
# COMPACT_ATOMS: atom_id res chain seq x y z
N MET A 1 -18.11 -29.43 7.56
CA MET A 1 -18.36 -28.81 6.26
C MET A 1 -19.84 -28.41 6.03
N LYS A 2 -20.57 -27.91 7.06
CA LYS A 2 -21.96 -27.45 6.95
C LYS A 2 -22.25 -26.03 7.48
N LEU A 3 -21.22 -25.30 7.96
CA LEU A 3 -21.37 -23.93 8.47
C LEU A 3 -21.37 -22.83 7.37
N THR A 4 -20.81 -23.13 6.20
CA THR A 4 -20.65 -22.16 5.11
C THR A 4 -21.97 -21.80 4.39
N ALA A 5 -22.96 -22.67 4.39
CA ALA A 5 -24.25 -22.42 3.72
C ALA A 5 -25.17 -21.47 4.52
N SER A 6 -25.11 -21.52 5.86
CA SER A 6 -25.98 -20.70 6.73
C SER A 6 -25.55 -19.24 6.77
N LEU A 7 -24.23 -18.93 6.72
CA LEU A 7 -23.72 -17.56 6.70
C LEU A 7 -23.91 -16.86 5.34
N ARG A 8 -23.77 -17.63 4.23
CA ARG A 8 -24.12 -17.14 2.89
C ARG A 8 -25.60 -16.72 2.78
N THR A 9 -26.48 -17.45 3.45
CA THR A 9 -27.93 -17.18 3.46
C THR A 9 -28.27 -15.92 4.28
N SER A 10 -27.46 -15.53 5.28
CA SER A 10 -27.75 -14.37 6.13
C SER A 10 -27.44 -13.02 5.45
N ILE A 11 -26.33 -12.91 4.70
CA ILE A 11 -25.99 -11.65 4.00
C ILE A 11 -26.92 -11.45 2.79
N THR A 12 -27.17 -12.48 1.98
CA THR A 12 -28.11 -12.42 0.85
C THR A 12 -29.56 -12.25 1.30
N ALA A 13 -29.93 -12.65 2.51
CA ALA A 13 -31.26 -12.38 3.07
C ALA A 13 -31.38 -10.94 3.60
N ALA A 14 -30.30 -10.40 4.18
CA ALA A 14 -30.26 -9.02 4.67
C ALA A 14 -30.24 -7.99 3.53
N SER A 15 -29.68 -8.33 2.36
CA SER A 15 -29.64 -7.42 1.20
C SER A 15 -30.92 -7.37 0.37
N ARG A 16 -31.98 -8.12 0.71
CA ARG A 16 -33.25 -8.02 0.03
C ARG A 16 -33.91 -6.66 0.28
N GLY A 17 -33.89 -5.83 -0.78
CA GLY A 17 -34.43 -4.46 -0.74
C GLY A 17 -33.40 -3.38 -0.55
N LEU A 18 -32.09 -3.72 -0.48
CA LEU A 18 -30.99 -2.77 -0.56
C LEU A 18 -30.47 -2.70 -2.01
N ASP A 19 -29.82 -1.57 -2.37
CA ASP A 19 -29.29 -1.36 -3.72
C ASP A 19 -28.09 -2.25 -3.99
N PHE A 20 -27.23 -2.46 -2.96
CA PHE A 20 -26.00 -3.28 -3.07
C PHE A 20 -25.83 -4.19 -1.86
N THR A 21 -25.12 -5.30 -2.08
CA THR A 21 -24.65 -6.15 -0.98
C THR A 21 -23.43 -5.53 -0.31
N HIS A 22 -22.52 -4.94 -1.10
CA HIS A 22 -21.27 -4.37 -0.62
C HIS A 22 -21.02 -3.00 -1.24
N ALA A 23 -20.67 -2.01 -0.40
CA ALA A 23 -20.09 -0.74 -0.81
C ALA A 23 -18.62 -0.67 -0.35
N VAL A 24 -17.69 -0.39 -1.27
CA VAL A 24 -16.27 -0.21 -1.02
C VAL A 24 -15.89 1.23 -1.33
N ILE A 25 -15.37 1.96 -0.34
CA ILE A 25 -14.97 3.36 -0.50
C ILE A 25 -13.47 3.45 -0.79
N GLY A 26 -13.13 3.99 -1.97
CA GLY A 26 -11.77 4.22 -2.45
C GLY A 26 -11.35 3.25 -3.55
N GLY A 27 -11.07 3.81 -4.75
CA GLY A 27 -10.62 3.11 -5.95
C GLY A 27 -9.11 2.92 -6.05
N GLY A 28 -8.37 2.94 -4.93
CA GLY A 28 -6.96 2.57 -4.90
C GLY A 28 -6.77 1.05 -5.05
N VAL A 29 -5.52 0.60 -5.19
CA VAL A 29 -5.15 -0.81 -5.38
C VAL A 29 -5.76 -1.74 -4.33
N VAL A 30 -5.88 -1.27 -3.07
CA VAL A 30 -6.46 -2.05 -1.96
C VAL A 30 -7.97 -2.17 -2.12
N GLY A 31 -8.66 -1.05 -2.36
CA GLY A 31 -10.12 -1.05 -2.56
C GLY A 31 -10.54 -1.86 -3.78
N LEU A 32 -9.81 -1.75 -4.90
CA LEU A 32 -10.05 -2.57 -6.09
C LEU A 32 -9.86 -4.06 -5.82
N ALA A 33 -8.78 -4.45 -5.11
CA ALA A 33 -8.55 -5.84 -4.75
C ALA A 33 -9.67 -6.40 -3.87
N ILE A 34 -10.18 -5.59 -2.92
CA ILE A 34 -11.30 -5.95 -2.05
C ILE A 34 -12.60 -6.06 -2.85
N ALA A 35 -12.96 -5.02 -3.61
CA ALA A 35 -14.19 -4.98 -4.38
C ALA A 35 -14.27 -6.14 -5.37
N ARG A 36 -13.19 -6.44 -6.08
CA ARG A 36 -13.10 -7.61 -6.95
C ARG A 36 -13.39 -8.90 -6.20
N ARG A 37 -12.75 -9.11 -5.04
CA ARG A 37 -12.93 -10.36 -4.26
C ARG A 37 -14.34 -10.49 -3.68
N LEU A 38 -14.99 -9.39 -3.34
CA LEU A 38 -16.39 -9.39 -2.91
C LEU A 38 -17.33 -9.69 -4.10
N ALA A 39 -17.11 -9.07 -5.25
CA ALA A 39 -17.90 -9.28 -6.47
C ALA A 39 -17.80 -10.73 -7.03
N GLU A 40 -16.66 -11.40 -6.86
CA GLU A 40 -16.50 -12.81 -7.22
C GLU A 40 -17.35 -13.78 -6.39
N ARG A 41 -17.95 -13.32 -5.29
CA ARG A 41 -18.84 -14.13 -4.46
C ARG A 41 -20.26 -14.15 -5.06
N ALA A 42 -20.81 -15.33 -5.18
CA ALA A 42 -22.18 -15.51 -5.72
C ALA A 42 -23.22 -14.69 -4.92
N GLY A 43 -23.97 -13.84 -5.61
CA GLY A 43 -24.99 -12.96 -5.02
C GLY A 43 -24.44 -11.72 -4.34
N GLY A 44 -23.17 -11.36 -4.58
CA GLY A 44 -22.55 -10.15 -4.05
C GLY A 44 -22.57 -9.02 -5.08
N GLU A 45 -23.64 -8.21 -5.11
CA GLU A 45 -23.67 -6.94 -5.84
C GLU A 45 -22.76 -5.97 -5.15
N THR A 46 -21.66 -5.60 -5.81
CA THR A 46 -20.60 -4.79 -5.21
C THR A 46 -20.44 -3.47 -5.95
N LEU A 47 -20.52 -2.35 -5.23
CA LEU A 47 -20.22 -1.02 -5.73
C LEU A 47 -18.90 -0.53 -5.13
N LEU A 48 -18.00 -0.06 -5.99
CA LEU A 48 -16.80 0.70 -5.61
C LEU A 48 -17.04 2.19 -5.88
N ILE A 49 -16.79 3.03 -4.89
CA ILE A 49 -16.97 4.49 -4.98
C ILE A 49 -15.59 5.15 -4.94
N GLU A 50 -15.28 5.95 -5.97
CA GLU A 50 -14.02 6.67 -6.11
C GLU A 50 -14.27 8.15 -6.38
N ARG A 51 -13.60 9.03 -5.62
CA ARG A 51 -13.76 10.49 -5.71
C ARG A 51 -13.14 11.12 -6.94
N HIS A 52 -12.15 10.46 -7.54
CA HIS A 52 -11.45 10.91 -8.72
C HIS A 52 -12.10 10.42 -10.02
N GLU A 53 -11.70 11.01 -11.12
CA GLU A 53 -12.13 10.66 -12.48
C GLU A 53 -11.64 9.29 -12.95
N ASP A 54 -10.69 8.68 -12.23
CA ASP A 54 -10.10 7.39 -12.54
C ASP A 54 -9.59 6.74 -11.25
N VAL A 55 -9.37 5.43 -11.29
CA VAL A 55 -8.87 4.64 -10.17
C VAL A 55 -7.35 4.82 -9.97
N GLY A 56 -6.89 4.59 -8.76
CA GLY A 56 -5.46 4.56 -8.43
C GLY A 56 -4.75 5.92 -8.40
N ARG A 57 -5.48 7.03 -8.36
CA ARG A 57 -4.95 8.40 -8.55
C ARG A 57 -4.07 8.96 -7.43
N GLU A 58 -4.11 8.38 -6.24
CA GLU A 58 -3.35 8.84 -5.07
C GLU A 58 -2.13 7.95 -4.78
N SER A 59 -2.00 7.42 -3.56
CA SER A 59 -0.86 6.60 -3.13
C SER A 59 -0.59 5.40 -4.04
N SER A 60 -1.61 4.88 -4.74
CA SER A 60 -1.48 3.72 -5.62
C SER A 60 -0.68 3.97 -6.90
N SER A 61 -0.67 5.20 -7.42
CA SER A 61 0.16 5.63 -8.56
C SER A 61 1.43 6.39 -8.17
N ARG A 62 1.58 6.74 -6.89
CA ARG A 62 2.66 7.59 -6.39
C ARG A 62 3.47 6.87 -5.33
N ASN A 63 4.04 5.73 -5.69
CA ASN A 63 4.83 4.87 -4.82
C ASN A 63 6.08 4.34 -5.54
N SER A 64 6.91 3.56 -4.85
CA SER A 64 8.16 3.03 -5.41
C SER A 64 7.97 1.80 -6.30
N GLU A 65 6.75 1.31 -6.51
CA GLU A 65 6.40 0.11 -7.28
C GLU A 65 7.11 -1.18 -6.80
N VAL A 66 7.53 -1.21 -5.55
CA VAL A 66 8.31 -2.31 -4.98
C VAL A 66 7.40 -3.40 -4.42
N ILE A 67 7.65 -4.64 -4.86
CA ILE A 67 7.12 -5.85 -4.22
C ILE A 67 8.04 -6.17 -3.04
N HIS A 68 7.61 -5.81 -1.83
CA HIS A 68 8.40 -5.92 -0.61
C HIS A 68 8.45 -7.36 -0.07
N ALA A 69 9.52 -7.66 0.69
CA ALA A 69 9.70 -8.96 1.32
C ALA A 69 9.13 -9.07 2.75
N GLY A 70 8.76 -7.95 3.40
CA GLY A 70 8.19 -7.95 4.75
C GLY A 70 9.21 -7.90 5.89
N LEU A 71 10.39 -7.27 5.70
CA LEU A 71 11.54 -7.38 6.60
C LEU A 71 11.61 -6.32 7.71
N TYR A 72 10.77 -5.27 7.71
CA TYR A 72 11.04 -4.07 8.50
C TYR A 72 10.01 -3.75 9.60
N TYR A 73 8.92 -4.52 9.71
CA TYR A 73 7.74 -4.09 10.51
C TYR A 73 7.54 -4.87 11.81
N GLY A 74 8.51 -5.73 12.18
CA GLY A 74 8.41 -6.61 13.34
C GLY A 74 7.58 -7.88 13.06
N LYS A 75 7.87 -8.96 13.83
CA LYS A 75 7.35 -10.31 13.60
C LYS A 75 5.82 -10.40 13.65
N ASP A 76 5.23 -9.75 14.62
CA ASP A 76 3.80 -9.90 14.93
C ASP A 76 2.91 -8.88 14.25
N SER A 77 3.49 -7.90 13.56
CA SER A 77 2.74 -6.84 12.89
C SER A 77 1.88 -7.37 11.75
N LEU A 78 0.75 -6.71 11.54
CA LEU A 78 -0.14 -6.99 10.43
C LEU A 78 0.55 -6.66 9.09
N LYS A 79 1.36 -5.58 9.06
CA LYS A 79 2.20 -5.23 7.92
C LYS A 79 3.12 -6.37 7.49
N THR A 80 3.79 -7.05 8.42
CA THR A 80 4.67 -8.19 8.11
C THR A 80 3.87 -9.35 7.56
N LYS A 81 2.83 -9.79 8.26
CA LYS A 81 2.01 -10.95 7.88
C LYS A 81 1.39 -10.77 6.49
N LEU A 82 0.72 -9.64 6.29
CA LEU A 82 0.05 -9.35 5.02
C LEU A 82 1.03 -9.06 3.87
N CYS A 83 2.22 -8.53 4.16
CA CYS A 83 3.24 -8.33 3.14
C CYS A 83 3.82 -9.65 2.64
N ILE A 84 4.14 -10.58 3.53
CA ILE A 84 4.69 -11.90 3.18
C ILE A 84 3.67 -12.69 2.35
N GLU A 85 2.42 -12.77 2.83
CA GLU A 85 1.33 -13.45 2.12
C GLU A 85 1.02 -12.76 0.80
N GLY A 86 0.86 -11.45 0.83
CA GLY A 86 0.54 -10.62 -0.35
C GLY A 86 1.59 -10.71 -1.45
N ARG A 87 2.87 -10.75 -1.10
CA ARG A 87 3.96 -10.94 -2.06
C ARG A 87 3.79 -12.22 -2.88
N VAL A 88 3.49 -13.34 -2.22
CA VAL A 88 3.32 -14.64 -2.90
C VAL A 88 2.13 -14.57 -3.86
N ARG A 89 1.00 -14.05 -3.38
CA ARG A 89 -0.22 -13.89 -4.18
C ARG A 89 -0.02 -12.93 -5.34
N LEU A 90 0.74 -11.85 -5.12
CA LEU A 90 0.97 -10.83 -6.13
C LEU A 90 1.84 -11.35 -7.28
N TYR A 91 2.92 -12.07 -7.00
CA TYR A 91 3.72 -12.69 -8.05
C TYR A 91 2.91 -13.71 -8.84
N ASP A 92 2.15 -14.59 -8.17
CA ASP A 92 1.28 -15.57 -8.83
C ASP A 92 0.23 -14.88 -9.73
N LEU A 93 -0.39 -13.79 -9.25
CA LEU A 93 -1.33 -13.02 -10.05
C LEU A 93 -0.65 -12.36 -11.27
N CYS A 94 0.53 -11.75 -11.07
CA CYS A 94 1.27 -11.12 -12.15
C CYS A 94 1.61 -12.10 -13.27
N GLU A 95 2.03 -13.31 -12.93
CA GLU A 95 2.30 -14.36 -13.90
C GLU A 95 1.03 -14.78 -14.64
N ARG A 96 -0.08 -15.01 -13.93
CA ARG A 96 -1.36 -15.45 -14.53
C ARG A 96 -2.01 -14.38 -15.41
N TRP A 97 -1.86 -13.12 -15.07
CA TRP A 97 -2.51 -12.00 -15.78
C TRP A 97 -1.55 -11.24 -16.69
N ASN A 98 -0.32 -11.71 -16.86
CA ASN A 98 0.74 -11.07 -17.65
C ASN A 98 0.99 -9.61 -17.24
N ILE A 99 0.92 -9.30 -15.93
CA ILE A 99 1.24 -7.99 -15.41
C ILE A 99 2.77 -7.85 -15.38
N PRO A 100 3.34 -6.79 -15.99
CA PRO A 100 4.78 -6.60 -16.01
C PRO A 100 5.36 -6.50 -14.60
N HIS A 101 6.33 -7.35 -14.29
CA HIS A 101 7.03 -7.37 -13.01
C HIS A 101 8.42 -7.97 -13.16
N LYS A 102 9.32 -7.70 -12.20
CA LYS A 102 10.68 -8.27 -12.15
C LYS A 102 11.06 -8.63 -10.72
N LYS A 103 11.54 -9.85 -10.48
CA LYS A 103 12.25 -10.25 -9.26
C LYS A 103 13.71 -9.81 -9.33
N CYS A 104 13.97 -8.50 -9.33
CA CYS A 104 15.32 -7.95 -9.47
C CYS A 104 16.18 -8.10 -8.20
N GLY A 105 15.57 -8.46 -7.07
CA GLY A 105 16.26 -8.51 -5.78
C GLY A 105 16.52 -7.14 -5.18
N LYS A 106 16.94 -7.15 -3.94
CA LYS A 106 17.31 -5.94 -3.18
C LYS A 106 18.52 -6.21 -2.32
N TRP A 107 19.47 -5.28 -2.31
CA TRP A 107 20.53 -5.22 -1.33
C TRP A 107 20.22 -4.17 -0.27
N ILE A 108 20.47 -4.51 0.99
CA ILE A 108 20.48 -3.57 2.11
C ILE A 108 21.94 -3.40 2.48
N VAL A 109 22.47 -2.16 2.34
CA VAL A 109 23.90 -1.89 2.46
C VAL A 109 24.23 -1.18 3.77
N ALA A 110 25.26 -1.65 4.45
CA ALA A 110 25.76 -1.11 5.71
C ALA A 110 27.11 -0.42 5.51
N GLN A 111 27.24 0.79 6.08
CA GLN A 111 28.43 1.62 6.04
C GLN A 111 29.18 1.62 7.37
N THR A 112 28.51 1.28 8.48
CA THR A 112 29.07 1.28 9.84
C THR A 112 28.83 -0.06 10.54
N PRO A 113 29.62 -0.39 11.60
CA PRO A 113 29.37 -1.60 12.39
C PRO A 113 27.95 -1.66 12.98
N GLN A 114 27.40 -0.53 13.44
CA GLN A 114 26.04 -0.44 13.99
C GLN A 114 25.00 -0.79 12.93
N GLN A 115 25.17 -0.31 11.70
CA GLN A 115 24.33 -0.68 10.57
C GLN A 115 24.45 -2.17 10.24
N LEU A 116 25.64 -2.77 10.35
CA LEU A 116 25.82 -4.22 10.17
C LEU A 116 25.06 -5.02 11.23
N GLU A 117 25.13 -4.61 12.49
CA GLU A 117 24.33 -5.22 13.57
C GLU A 117 22.82 -5.18 13.24
N LYS A 118 22.36 -4.07 12.69
CA LYS A 118 20.95 -3.95 12.23
C LYS A 118 20.63 -4.94 11.11
N LEU A 119 21.54 -5.14 10.15
CA LEU A 119 21.36 -6.16 9.10
C LEU A 119 21.32 -7.57 9.69
N GLN A 120 22.13 -7.87 10.71
CA GLN A 120 22.10 -9.16 11.41
C GLN A 120 20.77 -9.41 12.11
N GLN A 121 20.19 -8.37 12.75
CA GLN A 121 18.84 -8.44 13.34
C GLN A 121 17.77 -8.70 12.28
N ILE A 122 17.84 -8.00 11.14
CA ILE A 122 16.91 -8.21 10.03
C ILE A 122 17.06 -9.63 9.47
N HIS A 123 18.28 -10.14 9.34
CA HIS A 123 18.52 -11.50 8.87
C HIS A 123 17.99 -12.55 9.85
N ALA A 124 18.20 -12.38 11.16
CA ALA A 124 17.64 -13.26 12.18
C ALA A 124 16.10 -13.28 12.11
N LEU A 125 15.48 -12.08 12.05
CA LEU A 125 14.02 -11.96 11.89
C LEU A 125 13.53 -12.63 10.60
N SER A 126 14.24 -12.47 9.48
CA SER A 126 13.86 -13.07 8.21
C SER A 126 13.86 -14.60 8.25
N ASN A 127 14.82 -15.20 8.97
CA ASN A 127 14.86 -16.65 9.19
C ASN A 127 13.66 -17.12 10.01
N ASP A 128 13.30 -16.40 11.08
CA ASP A 128 12.10 -16.68 11.88
C ASP A 128 10.79 -16.59 11.09
N LEU A 129 10.78 -15.76 10.06
CA LEU A 129 9.64 -15.53 9.17
C LEU A 129 9.65 -16.41 7.90
N ASN A 130 10.67 -17.26 7.74
CA ASN A 130 10.91 -18.05 6.52
C ASN A 130 10.98 -17.16 5.25
N VAL A 131 11.53 -15.96 5.37
CA VAL A 131 11.77 -15.05 4.24
C VAL A 131 13.24 -15.16 3.83
N PRO A 132 13.55 -15.58 2.60
CA PRO A 132 14.94 -15.76 2.17
C PRO A 132 15.74 -14.46 2.22
N THR A 133 16.86 -14.49 2.92
CA THR A 133 17.90 -13.45 2.89
C THR A 133 19.27 -14.10 3.03
N SER A 134 20.32 -13.45 2.55
CA SER A 134 21.70 -13.93 2.72
C SER A 134 22.69 -12.76 2.74
N PHE A 135 23.79 -12.92 3.50
CA PHE A 135 24.89 -11.96 3.42
C PHE A 135 25.74 -12.23 2.17
N ILE A 136 26.05 -11.16 1.44
CA ILE A 136 26.90 -11.20 0.26
C ILE A 136 28.32 -10.76 0.66
N PRO A 137 29.36 -11.57 0.36
CA PRO A 137 30.75 -11.15 0.58
C PRO A 137 31.07 -9.86 -0.19
N LEU A 138 31.66 -8.87 0.46
CA LEU A 138 31.94 -7.56 -0.14
C LEU A 138 32.74 -7.63 -1.46
N PRO A 139 33.79 -8.50 -1.61
CA PRO A 139 34.48 -8.63 -2.90
C PRO A 139 33.56 -9.10 -4.04
N ARG A 140 32.67 -10.06 -3.75
CA ARG A 140 31.65 -10.52 -4.72
C ARG A 140 30.64 -9.42 -5.07
N ALA A 141 30.19 -8.68 -4.07
CA ALA A 141 29.27 -7.58 -4.27
C ALA A 141 29.86 -6.49 -5.17
N HIS A 142 31.14 -6.14 -4.92
CA HIS A 142 31.84 -5.16 -5.74
C HIS A 142 32.04 -5.61 -7.20
N THR A 143 32.18 -6.91 -7.44
CA THR A 143 32.19 -7.46 -8.81
C THR A 143 30.84 -7.37 -9.49
N LEU A 144 29.75 -7.62 -8.74
CA LEU A 144 28.38 -7.63 -9.28
C LEU A 144 27.83 -6.22 -9.51
N GLU A 145 28.07 -5.31 -8.58
CA GLU A 145 27.59 -3.92 -8.60
C GLU A 145 28.74 -2.96 -8.23
N PRO A 146 29.67 -2.70 -9.17
CA PRO A 146 30.92 -1.98 -8.87
C PRO A 146 30.72 -0.52 -8.46
N LEU A 147 29.57 0.09 -8.79
CA LEU A 147 29.26 1.47 -8.42
C LEU A 147 28.60 1.60 -7.03
N ILE A 148 28.28 0.47 -6.39
CA ILE A 148 27.62 0.45 -5.08
C ILE A 148 28.64 0.30 -3.98
N ARG A 149 28.58 1.21 -3.01
CA ARG A 149 29.43 1.19 -1.83
C ARG A 149 28.72 0.54 -0.64
N ALA A 150 29.35 -0.47 -0.07
CA ALA A 150 29.07 -0.99 1.26
C ALA A 150 30.41 -1.22 1.97
N ARG A 151 30.56 -0.77 3.21
CA ARG A 151 31.82 -0.85 3.94
C ARG A 151 31.87 -2.02 4.92
N THR A 152 30.74 -2.36 5.53
CA THR A 152 30.70 -3.35 6.62
C THR A 152 29.85 -4.58 6.29
N GLY A 153 28.86 -4.48 5.41
CA GLY A 153 28.07 -5.63 5.03
C GLY A 153 26.95 -5.33 4.03
N ILE A 154 26.47 -6.39 3.41
CA ILE A 154 25.33 -6.37 2.49
C ILE A 154 24.44 -7.54 2.82
N LEU A 155 23.16 -7.28 3.06
CA LEU A 155 22.12 -8.28 3.16
C LEU A 155 21.27 -8.28 1.88
N GLU A 156 21.26 -9.41 1.19
CA GLU A 156 20.43 -9.60 0.00
C GLU A 156 19.04 -10.11 0.37
N SER A 157 18.02 -9.57 -0.27
CA SER A 157 16.63 -10.03 -0.25
C SER A 157 16.21 -10.41 -1.68
N PRO A 158 16.38 -11.68 -2.07
CA PRO A 158 16.19 -12.12 -3.46
C PRO A 158 14.72 -12.14 -3.90
N THR A 159 13.79 -12.14 -2.96
CA THR A 159 12.35 -12.16 -3.24
C THR A 159 11.71 -10.79 -3.41
N THR A 160 12.46 -9.73 -3.18
CA THR A 160 12.04 -8.36 -3.48
C THR A 160 12.04 -8.13 -5.00
N GLY A 161 11.10 -7.36 -5.50
CA GLY A 161 11.03 -7.02 -6.91
C GLY A 161 10.30 -5.72 -7.16
N ILE A 162 9.94 -5.50 -8.42
CA ILE A 162 9.16 -4.34 -8.89
C ILE A 162 8.00 -4.81 -9.76
N ILE A 163 6.98 -3.97 -9.86
CA ILE A 163 5.76 -4.21 -10.63
C ILE A 163 5.36 -2.94 -11.37
N ASP A 164 4.76 -3.06 -12.54
CA ASP A 164 3.98 -1.99 -13.16
C ASP A 164 2.67 -1.82 -12.38
N SER A 165 2.65 -0.85 -11.49
CA SER A 165 1.51 -0.60 -10.61
C SER A 165 0.29 -0.09 -11.38
N HIS A 166 0.47 0.63 -12.48
CA HIS A 166 -0.62 1.10 -13.33
C HIS A 166 -1.33 -0.08 -14.00
N THR A 167 -0.56 -0.96 -14.68
CA THR A 167 -1.12 -2.17 -15.31
C THR A 167 -1.81 -3.06 -14.26
N TYR A 168 -1.26 -3.16 -13.05
CA TYR A 168 -1.88 -3.92 -11.96
C TYR A 168 -3.23 -3.34 -11.54
N VAL A 169 -3.33 -2.03 -11.33
CA VAL A 169 -4.58 -1.34 -10.97
C VAL A 169 -5.62 -1.52 -12.07
N GLN A 170 -5.25 -1.34 -13.34
CA GLN A 170 -6.17 -1.53 -14.48
C GLN A 170 -6.65 -2.99 -14.62
N ALA A 171 -5.76 -3.95 -14.36
CA ALA A 171 -6.13 -5.36 -14.36
C ALA A 171 -7.13 -5.72 -13.24
N LEU A 172 -6.98 -5.12 -12.05
CA LEU A 172 -7.94 -5.28 -10.95
C LEU A 172 -9.30 -4.66 -11.29
N LEU A 173 -9.31 -3.48 -11.92
CA LEU A 173 -10.54 -2.82 -12.39
C LEU A 173 -11.28 -3.69 -13.42
N GLY A 174 -10.56 -4.18 -14.44
CA GLY A 174 -11.12 -5.08 -15.43
C GLY A 174 -11.68 -6.36 -14.82
N ALA A 175 -11.00 -6.93 -13.83
CA ALA A 175 -11.45 -8.12 -13.13
C ALA A 175 -12.69 -7.86 -12.24
N LEU A 176 -12.77 -6.69 -11.59
CA LEU A 176 -13.96 -6.25 -10.85
C LEU A 176 -15.16 -6.17 -11.80
N SER A 177 -15.03 -5.48 -12.93
CA SER A 177 -16.09 -5.36 -13.93
C SER A 177 -16.52 -6.73 -14.52
N SER A 178 -15.53 -7.61 -14.78
CA SER A 178 -15.80 -8.98 -15.27
C SER A 178 -16.55 -9.85 -14.24
N ALA A 179 -16.38 -9.56 -12.95
CA ALA A 179 -17.09 -10.20 -11.86
C ALA A 179 -18.50 -9.59 -11.62
N GLY A 180 -18.90 -8.59 -12.40
CA GLY A 180 -20.19 -7.90 -12.27
C GLY A 180 -20.23 -6.83 -11.18
N GLY A 181 -19.08 -6.32 -10.75
CA GLY A 181 -19.03 -5.19 -9.83
C GLY A 181 -19.13 -3.85 -10.55
N ASP A 182 -19.81 -2.90 -9.92
CA ASP A 182 -20.00 -1.54 -10.41
C ASP A 182 -18.94 -0.58 -9.86
N VAL A 183 -18.64 0.48 -10.62
CA VAL A 183 -17.71 1.54 -10.21
C VAL A 183 -18.32 2.89 -10.47
N ALA A 184 -18.42 3.69 -9.40
CA ALA A 184 -18.83 5.09 -9.44
C ALA A 184 -17.58 5.98 -9.32
N LEU A 185 -17.13 6.54 -10.43
CA LEU A 185 -16.04 7.53 -10.49
C LEU A 185 -16.59 8.94 -10.28
N ASN A 186 -15.69 9.92 -10.01
CA ASN A 186 -16.06 11.31 -9.70
C ASN A 186 -17.08 11.43 -8.56
N THR A 187 -17.14 10.44 -7.69
CA THR A 187 -18.19 10.28 -6.68
C THR A 187 -17.59 10.30 -5.29
N SER A 188 -17.86 11.36 -4.54
CA SER A 188 -17.38 11.53 -3.16
C SER A 188 -18.43 11.09 -2.16
N LEU A 189 -18.05 10.32 -1.15
CA LEU A 189 -18.88 10.02 0.01
C LEU A 189 -18.99 11.27 0.89
N THR A 190 -20.20 11.73 1.19
CA THR A 190 -20.44 12.93 2.01
C THR A 190 -21.03 12.62 3.37
N SER A 191 -21.83 11.55 3.49
CA SER A 191 -22.31 11.09 4.79
C SER A 191 -22.61 9.58 4.78
N VAL A 192 -22.64 9.01 5.98
CA VAL A 192 -22.99 7.61 6.23
C VAL A 192 -23.92 7.55 7.42
N SER A 193 -25.01 6.79 7.32
CA SER A 193 -25.90 6.47 8.43
C SER A 193 -26.21 4.98 8.48
N ALA A 194 -26.35 4.46 9.69
CA ALA A 194 -26.77 3.07 9.87
C ALA A 194 -28.28 2.95 9.62
N LEU A 195 -28.68 1.93 8.87
CA LEU A 195 -30.08 1.57 8.71
C LEU A 195 -30.65 0.95 9.99
N PRO A 196 -31.95 1.05 10.22
CA PRO A 196 -32.61 0.43 11.38
C PRO A 196 -32.28 -1.07 11.50
N ASP A 197 -32.29 -1.57 12.73
CA ASP A 197 -32.14 -2.98 13.07
C ASP A 197 -30.86 -3.65 12.53
N GLY A 198 -29.83 -2.85 12.21
CA GLY A 198 -28.57 -3.34 11.65
C GLY A 198 -28.68 -3.88 10.24
N ALA A 199 -29.71 -3.44 9.49
CA ALA A 199 -29.98 -3.92 8.13
C ALA A 199 -28.86 -3.55 7.13
N GLY A 200 -28.02 -2.58 7.46
CA GLY A 200 -26.93 -2.11 6.62
C GLY A 200 -26.65 -0.61 6.79
N TRP A 201 -26.25 0.02 5.71
CA TRP A 201 -25.76 1.40 5.66
C TRP A 201 -26.46 2.18 4.55
N GLU A 202 -26.80 3.40 4.84
CA GLU A 202 -27.21 4.40 3.87
C GLU A 202 -26.02 5.34 3.63
N LEU A 203 -25.68 5.57 2.38
CA LEU A 203 -24.55 6.36 1.93
C LEU A 203 -25.08 7.52 1.08
N THR A 204 -24.75 8.76 1.46
CA THR A 204 -24.97 9.92 0.61
C THR A 204 -23.69 10.21 -0.16
N THR A 205 -23.81 10.36 -1.46
CA THR A 205 -22.68 10.62 -2.36
C THR A 205 -22.94 11.90 -3.15
N LEU A 206 -21.86 12.58 -3.54
CA LEU A 206 -21.87 13.77 -4.39
C LEU A 206 -21.07 13.51 -5.65
N ASP A 207 -21.70 13.60 -6.79
CA ASP A 207 -21.01 13.60 -8.09
C ASP A 207 -20.28 14.94 -8.30
N ALA A 208 -18.99 14.87 -8.56
CA ALA A 208 -18.14 16.07 -8.69
C ALA A 208 -18.41 16.88 -9.98
N ALA A 209 -18.89 16.22 -11.05
CA ALA A 209 -19.16 16.82 -12.35
C ALA A 209 -20.53 17.48 -12.40
N THR A 210 -21.58 16.77 -11.95
CA THR A 210 -22.97 17.24 -11.99
C THR A 210 -23.37 18.01 -10.74
N ARG A 211 -22.65 17.85 -9.62
CA ARG A 211 -22.99 18.36 -8.29
C ARG A 211 -24.29 17.78 -7.73
N GLU A 212 -24.75 16.68 -8.28
CA GLU A 212 -25.95 15.99 -7.80
C GLU A 212 -25.61 15.09 -6.60
N GLU A 213 -26.46 15.13 -5.60
CA GLU A 213 -26.42 14.19 -4.49
C GLU A 213 -27.27 12.96 -4.81
N SER A 214 -26.75 11.80 -4.43
CA SER A 214 -27.47 10.52 -4.54
C SER A 214 -27.36 9.76 -3.23
N THR A 215 -28.41 9.03 -2.89
CA THR A 215 -28.43 8.14 -1.73
C THR A 215 -28.52 6.71 -2.19
N ILE A 216 -27.66 5.85 -1.66
CA ILE A 216 -27.63 4.42 -1.93
C ILE A 216 -27.58 3.64 -0.63
N THR A 217 -27.99 2.39 -0.68
CA THR A 217 -28.01 1.48 0.47
C THR A 217 -27.16 0.24 0.22
N ALA A 218 -26.42 -0.22 1.24
CA ALA A 218 -25.60 -1.42 1.16
C ALA A 218 -25.63 -2.22 2.46
N ALA A 219 -25.62 -3.54 2.37
CA ALA A 219 -25.61 -4.40 3.56
C ALA A 219 -24.27 -4.33 4.30
N THR A 220 -23.15 -4.11 3.59
CA THR A 220 -21.84 -3.93 4.18
C THR A 220 -21.11 -2.72 3.60
N LEU A 221 -20.35 -2.05 4.44
CA LEU A 221 -19.51 -0.90 4.09
C LEU A 221 -18.04 -1.22 4.38
N VAL A 222 -17.19 -1.05 3.39
CA VAL A 222 -15.74 -1.22 3.55
C VAL A 222 -15.03 0.11 3.33
N ASN A 223 -14.38 0.62 4.37
CA ASN A 223 -13.55 1.81 4.27
C ASN A 223 -12.15 1.43 3.76
N ALA A 224 -11.88 1.66 2.49
CA ALA A 224 -10.57 1.51 1.85
C ALA A 224 -10.08 2.84 1.25
N ALA A 225 -10.52 3.97 1.82
CA ALA A 225 -10.36 5.32 1.29
C ALA A 225 -8.94 5.91 1.44
N GLY A 226 -7.93 5.12 1.79
CA GLY A 226 -6.52 5.53 1.80
C GLY A 226 -6.26 6.82 2.59
N LEU A 227 -5.94 7.92 1.91
CA LEU A 227 -5.70 9.23 2.53
C LEU A 227 -6.96 9.80 3.20
N GLY A 228 -8.15 9.51 2.69
CA GLY A 228 -9.46 9.89 3.25
C GLY A 228 -10.01 8.90 4.29
N ALA A 229 -9.30 7.83 4.62
CA ALA A 229 -9.85 6.77 5.48
C ALA A 229 -10.23 7.23 6.88
N CYS A 230 -9.49 8.20 7.47
CA CYS A 230 -9.86 8.79 8.75
C CYS A 230 -11.15 9.63 8.67
N GLU A 231 -11.43 10.27 7.54
CA GLU A 231 -12.68 11.02 7.31
C GLU A 231 -13.86 10.07 7.29
N VAL A 232 -13.77 8.98 6.53
CA VAL A 232 -14.81 7.93 6.50
C VAL A 232 -14.99 7.29 7.87
N ASN A 233 -13.92 6.99 8.59
CA ASN A 233 -13.98 6.52 9.98
C ASN A 233 -14.81 7.47 10.86
N ASN A 234 -14.57 8.79 10.73
CA ASN A 234 -15.20 9.80 11.56
C ASN A 234 -16.64 10.09 11.16
N MET A 235 -17.08 9.74 9.94
CA MET A 235 -18.48 9.75 9.52
C MET A 235 -19.29 8.62 10.18
N VAL A 236 -18.66 7.48 10.42
CA VAL A 236 -19.33 6.27 10.93
C VAL A 236 -19.27 6.15 12.44
N LEU A 237 -18.12 6.46 13.04
CA LEU A 237 -17.86 6.19 14.46
C LEU A 237 -18.16 7.39 15.37
N PRO A 238 -18.52 7.16 16.64
CA PRO A 238 -18.72 8.21 17.61
C PRO A 238 -17.42 8.97 17.87
N LYS A 239 -17.51 10.19 18.37
CA LYS A 239 -16.38 11.14 18.56
C LYS A 239 -15.19 10.56 19.34
N GLU A 240 -15.45 9.70 20.29
CA GLU A 240 -14.43 9.05 21.14
C GLU A 240 -13.54 8.08 20.34
N ARG A 241 -14.01 7.66 19.18
CA ARG A 241 -13.31 6.74 18.26
C ARG A 241 -12.82 7.43 17.00
N HIS A 242 -12.95 8.77 16.91
CA HIS A 242 -12.43 9.53 15.80
C HIS A 242 -10.92 9.40 15.70
N ARG A 243 -10.42 9.43 14.47
CA ARG A 243 -8.99 9.37 14.15
C ARG A 243 -8.57 10.60 13.38
N LYS A 244 -7.37 11.08 13.66
CA LYS A 244 -6.72 12.14 12.91
C LYS A 244 -5.78 11.50 11.89
N ALA A 245 -5.85 11.98 10.65
CA ALA A 245 -4.88 11.63 9.62
C ALA A 245 -3.62 12.50 9.77
N TYR A 246 -2.47 11.89 9.51
CA TYR A 246 -1.19 12.57 9.39
C TYR A 246 -0.60 12.22 8.03
N TYR A 247 0.11 13.16 7.43
CA TYR A 247 0.58 13.04 6.06
C TYR A 247 2.11 13.17 6.00
N ALA A 248 2.76 12.11 5.52
CA ALA A 248 4.20 12.10 5.29
C ALA A 248 4.46 12.01 3.79
N LYS A 249 4.75 13.15 3.18
CA LYS A 249 5.13 13.29 1.77
C LYS A 249 6.50 12.66 1.56
N GLY A 250 6.68 11.99 0.43
CA GLY A 250 7.94 11.44 -0.02
C GLY A 250 8.24 11.83 -1.45
N SER A 251 9.27 12.63 -1.65
CA SER A 251 9.70 13.08 -2.96
C SER A 251 10.65 12.08 -3.61
N TYR A 252 10.49 11.88 -4.91
CA TYR A 252 11.35 11.04 -5.72
C TYR A 252 12.14 11.89 -6.71
N PHE A 253 13.37 11.46 -6.98
CA PHE A 253 14.26 12.09 -7.95
C PHE A 253 14.66 11.07 -9.00
N SER A 254 14.36 11.37 -10.28
CA SER A 254 14.84 10.60 -11.42
C SER A 254 16.32 10.86 -11.67
N TYR A 255 17.01 9.92 -12.29
CA TYR A 255 18.41 10.04 -12.65
C TYR A 255 18.61 9.88 -14.15
N SER A 256 19.10 10.92 -14.81
CA SER A 256 19.28 10.97 -16.29
C SER A 256 20.56 10.27 -16.78
N GLY A 257 21.16 9.40 -15.97
CA GLY A 257 22.31 8.56 -16.32
C GLY A 257 21.96 7.08 -16.40
N ALA A 258 22.96 6.26 -16.73
CA ALA A 258 22.83 4.82 -16.59
C ALA A 258 22.53 4.44 -15.15
N ALA A 259 21.64 3.49 -14.91
CA ALA A 259 21.33 3.02 -13.57
C ALA A 259 22.61 2.48 -12.90
N PRO A 260 22.93 2.90 -11.67
CA PRO A 260 24.17 2.50 -11.00
C PRO A 260 24.13 1.06 -10.47
N ALA A 261 22.98 0.39 -10.50
CA ALA A 261 22.82 -1.00 -10.11
C ALA A 261 21.74 -1.68 -10.95
N SER A 262 21.81 -3.02 -11.01
CA SER A 262 20.82 -3.86 -11.68
C SER A 262 19.68 -4.34 -10.74
N ARG A 263 19.74 -3.94 -9.47
CA ARG A 263 18.82 -4.29 -8.38
C ARG A 263 18.51 -3.10 -7.50
N LEU A 264 17.57 -3.26 -6.58
CA LEU A 264 17.22 -2.21 -5.62
C LEU A 264 18.32 -2.10 -4.57
N ILE A 265 18.71 -0.87 -4.22
CA ILE A 265 19.71 -0.62 -3.18
C ILE A 265 19.11 0.25 -2.08
N TYR A 266 19.06 -0.28 -0.88
CA TYR A 266 18.54 0.40 0.30
C TYR A 266 19.65 0.61 1.30
N PRO A 267 19.81 1.78 1.91
CA PRO A 267 20.66 1.91 3.09
C PRO A 267 20.08 1.08 4.25
N ALA A 268 20.94 0.67 5.17
CA ALA A 268 20.47 0.07 6.42
C ALA A 268 19.55 1.05 7.16
N PRO A 269 18.41 0.58 7.75
CA PRO A 269 17.51 1.46 8.46
C PRO A 269 18.18 2.18 9.62
N GLU A 270 18.00 3.50 9.71
CA GLU A 270 18.43 4.30 10.86
C GLU A 270 17.39 4.25 11.97
N PRO A 271 17.81 4.26 13.25
CA PRO A 271 16.88 4.12 14.39
C PRO A 271 15.80 5.21 14.45
N ASP A 272 16.14 6.43 14.01
CA ASP A 272 15.32 7.64 14.22
C ASP A 272 14.59 8.10 12.96
N LEU A 273 14.66 7.36 11.84
CA LEU A 273 14.00 7.75 10.61
C LEU A 273 12.57 7.22 10.54
N ALA A 274 11.62 8.11 10.27
CA ALA A 274 10.22 7.78 10.00
C ALA A 274 10.01 6.95 8.71
N GLY A 275 11.09 6.52 8.05
CA GLY A 275 11.13 5.72 6.82
C GLY A 275 12.50 5.08 6.62
N LEU A 276 12.65 4.35 5.49
CA LEU A 276 13.87 3.61 5.15
C LEU A 276 15.00 4.49 4.56
N GLY A 277 14.84 5.81 4.60
CA GLY A 277 15.76 6.75 3.94
C GLY A 277 15.65 6.75 2.42
N THR A 278 16.41 7.65 1.76
CA THR A 278 16.49 7.71 0.30
C THR A 278 17.17 6.44 -0.23
N HIS A 279 16.51 5.69 -1.10
CA HIS A 279 17.01 4.46 -1.67
C HIS A 279 16.94 4.48 -3.20
N LEU A 280 17.63 3.55 -3.85
CA LEU A 280 17.58 3.36 -5.28
C LEU A 280 16.52 2.32 -5.64
N THR A 281 15.59 2.72 -6.50
CA THR A 281 14.65 1.82 -7.17
C THR A 281 14.87 1.87 -8.68
N LEU A 282 14.33 0.88 -9.36
CA LEU A 282 14.33 0.79 -10.82
C LEU A 282 12.88 0.76 -11.28
N ASP A 283 12.60 1.40 -12.40
CA ASP A 283 11.35 1.19 -13.11
C ASP A 283 11.42 -0.06 -14.02
N MET A 284 10.33 -0.36 -14.72
CA MET A 284 10.26 -1.53 -15.59
C MET A 284 11.20 -1.42 -16.82
N ALA A 285 11.61 -0.19 -17.19
CA ALA A 285 12.59 0.08 -18.24
C ALA A 285 14.04 -0.02 -17.74
N GLY A 286 14.24 -0.12 -16.42
CA GLY A 286 15.55 -0.16 -15.77
C GLY A 286 16.15 1.23 -15.50
N GLN A 287 15.35 2.31 -15.56
CA GLN A 287 15.80 3.64 -15.17
C GLN A 287 15.87 3.76 -13.66
N ALA A 288 16.90 4.43 -13.17
CA ALA A 288 17.10 4.64 -11.75
C ALA A 288 16.26 5.81 -11.22
N ARG A 289 15.63 5.59 -10.08
CA ARG A 289 14.92 6.59 -9.29
C ARG A 289 15.41 6.52 -7.85
N PHE A 290 15.60 7.67 -7.24
CA PHE A 290 16.03 7.80 -5.84
C PHE A 290 14.92 8.42 -4.99
N GLY A 291 14.71 7.86 -3.84
CA GLY A 291 13.64 8.30 -2.93
C GLY A 291 12.93 7.09 -2.31
N PRO A 292 11.83 7.37 -1.59
CA PRO A 292 11.40 8.70 -1.23
C PRO A 292 12.18 9.25 -0.03
N ASP A 293 12.22 10.58 0.09
CA ASP A 293 12.54 11.24 1.35
C ASP A 293 11.31 11.27 2.29
N VAL A 294 11.38 12.07 3.36
CA VAL A 294 10.26 12.24 4.29
C VAL A 294 10.09 13.72 4.63
N GLU A 295 8.89 14.23 4.36
CA GLU A 295 8.45 15.56 4.74
C GLU A 295 7.04 15.48 5.34
N TRP A 296 6.87 16.00 6.56
CA TRP A 296 5.56 16.06 7.20
C TRP A 296 4.81 17.30 6.72
N VAL A 297 3.62 17.11 6.18
CA VAL A 297 2.79 18.14 5.59
C VAL A 297 1.40 18.16 6.21
N SER A 298 0.70 19.29 6.07
CA SER A 298 -0.65 19.45 6.64
C SER A 298 -1.78 19.04 5.69
N SER A 299 -1.50 18.99 4.37
CA SER A 299 -2.48 18.62 3.35
C SER A 299 -2.04 17.36 2.60
N PRO A 300 -2.95 16.41 2.31
CA PRO A 300 -2.67 15.28 1.44
C PRO A 300 -2.47 15.69 -0.04
N ASP A 301 -2.90 16.88 -0.42
CA ASP A 301 -2.87 17.39 -1.79
C ASP A 301 -1.54 18.08 -2.15
N ASP A 302 -0.65 18.28 -1.16
CA ASP A 302 0.69 18.81 -1.39
C ASP A 302 1.59 17.73 -2.01
N LEU A 303 1.54 17.63 -3.32
CA LEU A 303 2.29 16.63 -4.13
C LEU A 303 3.40 17.26 -4.97
N ASP A 304 3.73 18.54 -4.73
CA ASP A 304 4.84 19.20 -5.39
C ASP A 304 6.18 18.71 -4.86
N VAL A 305 7.12 18.46 -5.77
CA VAL A 305 8.50 18.10 -5.42
C VAL A 305 9.28 19.38 -5.16
N ASP A 306 9.79 19.52 -3.94
CA ASP A 306 10.67 20.64 -3.59
C ASP A 306 12.10 20.36 -4.11
N GLU A 307 12.48 21.05 -5.20
CA GLU A 307 13.83 20.99 -5.77
C GLU A 307 14.93 21.43 -4.80
N GLY A 308 14.59 22.24 -3.79
CA GLY A 308 15.50 22.64 -2.72
C GLY A 308 15.99 21.47 -1.86
N ARG A 309 15.28 20.34 -1.89
CA ARG A 309 15.65 19.10 -1.16
C ARG A 309 16.66 18.23 -1.93
N LYS A 310 16.90 18.49 -3.21
CA LYS A 310 17.82 17.74 -4.07
C LYS A 310 19.25 17.62 -3.52
N PRO A 311 19.89 18.70 -3.01
CA PRO A 311 21.24 18.57 -2.41
C PRO A 311 21.27 17.61 -1.22
N GLY A 312 20.22 17.59 -0.38
CA GLY A 312 20.08 16.64 0.73
C GLY A 312 19.93 15.20 0.23
N ALA A 313 19.11 14.97 -0.77
CA ALA A 313 18.95 13.69 -1.42
C ALA A 313 20.28 13.21 -2.04
N ALA A 314 20.99 14.06 -2.81
CA ALA A 314 22.28 13.75 -3.39
C ALA A 314 23.31 13.37 -2.33
N LYS A 315 23.34 14.06 -1.18
CA LYS A 315 24.20 13.70 -0.04
C LYS A 315 23.89 12.30 0.49
N ALA A 316 22.62 11.97 0.70
CA ALA A 316 22.21 10.65 1.18
C ALA A 316 22.54 9.55 0.16
N ILE A 317 22.31 9.80 -1.12
CA ILE A 317 22.63 8.86 -2.20
C ILE A 317 24.15 8.58 -2.28
N ARG A 318 25.00 9.59 -2.10
CA ARG A 318 26.47 9.45 -2.12
C ARG A 318 26.99 8.48 -1.04
N GLU A 319 26.23 8.21 -0.01
CA GLU A 319 26.63 7.22 1.00
C GLU A 319 26.73 5.82 0.41
N PHE A 320 25.89 5.46 -0.57
CA PHE A 320 25.90 4.14 -1.20
C PHE A 320 26.16 4.17 -2.71
N VAL A 321 26.03 5.32 -3.39
CA VAL A 321 26.43 5.56 -4.79
C VAL A 321 27.40 6.74 -4.82
N PRO A 322 28.69 6.56 -4.54
CA PRO A 322 29.65 7.67 -4.41
C PRO A 322 29.76 8.53 -5.66
N GLY A 323 29.61 7.93 -6.85
CA GLY A 323 29.75 8.57 -8.14
C GLY A 323 28.48 9.27 -8.64
N ILE A 324 27.43 9.44 -7.81
CA ILE A 324 26.20 10.12 -8.26
C ILE A 324 26.47 11.58 -8.59
N GLU A 325 26.04 12.01 -9.76
CA GLU A 325 26.13 13.38 -10.24
C GLU A 325 24.84 14.12 -9.91
N GLU A 326 24.90 15.10 -9.01
CA GLU A 326 23.72 15.87 -8.57
C GLU A 326 23.02 16.58 -9.73
N GLY A 327 23.79 17.08 -10.71
CA GLY A 327 23.24 17.72 -11.89
C GLY A 327 22.41 16.82 -12.81
N ARG A 328 22.48 15.50 -12.61
CA ARG A 328 21.66 14.51 -13.33
C ARG A 328 20.42 14.07 -12.55
N LEU A 329 20.26 14.53 -11.31
CA LEU A 329 19.06 14.33 -10.52
C LEU A 329 18.04 15.42 -10.89
N GLY A 330 16.81 15.02 -11.18
CA GLY A 330 15.67 15.92 -11.40
C GLY A 330 14.50 15.50 -10.52
N GLY A 331 13.71 16.44 -10.03
CA GLY A 331 12.45 16.15 -9.37
C GLY A 331 11.56 15.31 -10.27
N ASP A 332 10.97 14.24 -9.75
CA ASP A 332 10.10 13.35 -10.52
C ASP A 332 8.65 13.51 -10.05
N TYR A 333 8.27 12.83 -8.99
CA TYR A 333 6.97 12.98 -8.35
C TYR A 333 7.08 12.88 -6.83
N ALA A 334 6.02 13.27 -6.14
CA ALA A 334 5.84 13.00 -4.71
C ALA A 334 4.67 12.07 -4.47
N GLY A 335 4.79 11.21 -3.47
CA GLY A 335 3.71 10.37 -2.97
C GLY A 335 3.38 10.70 -1.52
N MET A 336 2.16 10.37 -1.10
CA MET A 336 1.68 10.65 0.25
C MET A 336 1.43 9.35 1.02
N ARG A 337 1.98 9.27 2.25
CA ARG A 337 1.73 8.16 3.17
C ARG A 337 0.63 8.56 4.14
N ALA A 338 -0.43 7.73 4.22
CA ALA A 338 -1.50 7.87 5.21
C ALA A 338 -1.01 7.34 6.56
N LYS A 339 -0.62 8.24 7.46
CA LYS A 339 -0.14 7.90 8.80
C LYS A 339 -1.24 8.02 9.85
N LEU A 340 -1.23 7.15 10.87
CA LEU A 340 -2.12 7.22 12.03
C LEU A 340 -1.48 7.91 13.24
N GLY A 341 -0.19 8.16 13.17
CA GLY A 341 0.58 8.87 14.17
C GLY A 341 1.47 9.93 13.57
N GLY A 342 1.75 11.00 14.31
CA GLY A 342 2.68 12.06 13.95
C GLY A 342 4.14 11.61 14.02
N LYS A 343 5.04 12.56 13.75
CA LYS A 343 6.48 12.30 13.66
C LYS A 343 7.06 11.62 14.92
N GLU A 344 6.56 11.98 16.09
CA GLU A 344 7.08 11.52 17.39
C GLU A 344 6.40 10.23 17.90
N GLU A 345 5.35 9.73 17.20
CA GLU A 345 4.54 8.62 17.70
C GLU A 345 5.04 7.23 17.28
N GLY A 346 6.17 7.14 16.59
CA GLY A 346 6.84 5.90 16.23
C GLY A 346 6.06 5.01 15.25
N PHE A 347 6.30 3.71 15.31
CA PHE A 347 5.70 2.73 14.41
C PHE A 347 4.19 2.59 14.64
N GLN A 348 3.42 2.68 13.55
CA GLN A 348 1.99 2.41 13.52
C GLN A 348 1.72 1.26 12.54
N ASP A 349 1.01 0.25 13.01
CA ASP A 349 0.62 -0.88 12.17
C ASP A 349 -0.62 -0.58 11.32
N PHE A 350 -0.96 -1.44 10.38
CA PHE A 350 -2.23 -1.42 9.69
C PHE A 350 -3.38 -1.69 10.66
N VAL A 351 -4.49 -1.00 10.45
CA VAL A 351 -5.78 -1.35 11.06
C VAL A 351 -6.66 -1.96 9.98
N VAL A 352 -7.05 -3.20 10.14
CA VAL A 352 -8.01 -3.90 9.27
C VAL A 352 -8.92 -4.71 10.18
N ARG A 353 -10.13 -4.22 10.43
CA ARG A 353 -11.03 -4.88 11.39
C ARG A 353 -12.50 -4.53 11.15
N ARG A 354 -13.38 -5.36 11.67
CA ARG A 354 -14.77 -4.97 11.93
C ARG A 354 -14.80 -4.01 13.11
N GLU A 355 -15.63 -3.00 13.03
CA GLU A 355 -15.80 -2.06 14.14
C GLU A 355 -16.92 -2.53 15.07
N GLU A 356 -16.62 -2.58 16.38
CA GLU A 356 -17.58 -2.99 17.39
C GLU A 356 -18.78 -2.03 17.44
N GLY A 357 -19.98 -2.58 17.52
CA GLY A 357 -21.22 -1.81 17.48
C GLY A 357 -21.62 -1.26 16.10
N CYS A 358 -20.85 -1.58 15.05
CA CYS A 358 -21.09 -1.14 13.67
C CYS A 358 -21.18 -2.37 12.77
N GLU A 359 -22.34 -3.06 12.80
CA GLU A 359 -22.53 -4.30 12.06
C GLU A 359 -22.35 -4.06 10.55
N GLY A 360 -21.61 -4.95 9.88
CA GLY A 360 -21.33 -4.81 8.44
C GLY A 360 -20.28 -3.76 8.08
N PHE A 361 -19.68 -3.02 9.03
CA PHE A 361 -18.62 -2.08 8.75
C PHE A 361 -17.22 -2.69 8.95
N VAL A 362 -16.42 -2.71 7.89
CA VAL A 362 -15.00 -3.08 7.91
C VAL A 362 -14.16 -1.86 7.64
N ASN A 363 -13.25 -1.55 8.57
CA ASN A 363 -12.49 -0.31 8.58
C ASN A 363 -11.01 -0.58 8.34
N LEU A 364 -10.43 0.07 7.31
CA LEU A 364 -9.01 0.02 7.01
C LEU A 364 -8.40 1.40 7.23
N LEU A 365 -7.45 1.49 8.16
CA LEU A 365 -6.75 2.75 8.46
C LEU A 365 -5.24 2.54 8.40
N GLY A 366 -4.52 3.60 8.02
CA GLY A 366 -3.06 3.61 7.98
C GLY A 366 -2.47 2.69 6.92
N ILE A 367 -3.20 2.41 5.85
CA ILE A 367 -2.71 1.57 4.76
C ILE A 367 -1.73 2.37 3.88
N GLU A 368 -0.49 2.37 4.30
CA GLU A 368 0.67 2.91 3.60
C GLU A 368 1.57 1.78 3.06
N SER A 369 2.88 1.98 2.88
CA SER A 369 3.80 0.86 2.59
C SER A 369 3.79 -0.16 3.76
N PRO A 370 3.62 -1.45 3.44
CA PRO A 370 3.68 -2.14 2.14
C PRO A 370 2.30 -2.45 1.51
N GLY A 371 1.34 -1.54 1.55
CA GLY A 371 -0.05 -1.74 1.12
C GLY A 371 -0.21 -2.29 -0.31
N LEU A 372 0.60 -1.82 -1.27
CA LEU A 372 0.59 -2.34 -2.65
C LEU A 372 0.89 -3.84 -2.66
N THR A 373 1.98 -4.26 -2.03
CA THR A 373 2.37 -5.68 -1.92
C THR A 373 1.32 -6.50 -1.17
N SER A 374 0.72 -5.90 -0.13
CA SER A 374 -0.23 -6.57 0.77
C SER A 374 -1.66 -6.61 0.21
N SER A 375 -1.96 -5.90 -0.87
CA SER A 375 -3.34 -5.62 -1.32
C SER A 375 -4.21 -6.86 -1.48
N LEU A 376 -3.67 -7.94 -2.06
CA LEU A 376 -4.40 -9.20 -2.24
C LEU A 376 -4.63 -9.94 -0.92
N ALA A 377 -3.67 -9.91 0.00
CA ALA A 377 -3.83 -10.51 1.33
C ALA A 377 -4.80 -9.71 2.19
N ILE A 378 -4.78 -8.38 2.09
CA ILE A 378 -5.78 -7.49 2.72
C ILE A 378 -7.17 -7.84 2.18
N ALA A 379 -7.33 -8.02 0.88
CA ALA A 379 -8.62 -8.37 0.28
C ALA A 379 -9.17 -9.69 0.82
N GLU A 380 -8.33 -10.72 0.94
CA GLU A 380 -8.75 -12.00 1.55
C GLU A 380 -9.13 -11.85 3.02
N MET A 381 -8.37 -11.05 3.77
CA MET A 381 -8.69 -10.75 5.17
C MET A 381 -10.04 -10.03 5.29
N VAL A 382 -10.30 -9.02 4.45
CA VAL A 382 -11.57 -8.28 4.45
C VAL A 382 -12.73 -9.21 4.11
N VAL A 383 -12.60 -10.08 3.12
CA VAL A 383 -13.62 -11.07 2.79
C VAL A 383 -13.94 -11.97 3.99
N ARG A 384 -12.93 -12.48 4.68
CA ARG A 384 -13.16 -13.26 5.92
C ARG A 384 -13.89 -12.45 6.99
N LEU A 385 -13.51 -11.16 7.17
CA LEU A 385 -14.19 -10.28 8.12
C LEU A 385 -15.64 -10.02 7.74
N VAL A 386 -15.95 -9.75 6.47
CA VAL A 386 -17.31 -9.51 5.96
C VAL A 386 -18.20 -10.74 6.19
N TYR A 387 -17.71 -11.92 5.82
CA TYR A 387 -18.49 -13.17 5.88
C TYR A 387 -18.34 -13.94 7.20
N LYS A 388 -17.61 -13.38 8.20
CA LYS A 388 -17.36 -14.02 9.52
C LYS A 388 -16.77 -15.42 9.39
N GLU A 389 -15.88 -15.60 8.41
CA GLU A 389 -15.13 -16.85 8.19
C GLU A 389 -13.89 -16.88 9.09
N GLU A 390 -13.54 -18.05 9.66
CA GLU A 390 -12.35 -18.28 10.47
C GLU A 390 -11.06 -18.28 9.63
#